data_53e3a4ee4a54d9378222e3ea0d251bee
#
_entry.id   53e3a4ee4a54d9378222e3ea0d251bee
#
_cell.length_a   1.000
_cell.length_b   1.000
_cell.length_c   1.000
_cell.angle_alpha   90.00
_cell.angle_beta   90.00
_cell.angle_gamma   90.00
#
_symmetry.space_group_name_H-M   'P 1'
#
loop_
_entity.id
_entity.type
_entity.pdbx_description
1 polymer ?
#
loop_
_entity_poly.entity_id
_entity_poly.type
_entity_poly.pdbx_seq_one_letter_code
_entity_poly.pdbx_strand_id
1 'polypeptide(L)'
;WDIIAIDSFYELQGIIKEEENLTLKKAESQLLSIIKKQNKAQNKRGVHTTFLTIQQVTKSGAFIGSNRLKHMITAMMELRLDNPKNIYSDRYVTFSKHRRGDVGVKLYYNLSQTGDVFYDEERYENDCKLRRLQSEVSSQLHEYADKFNKLFNNIKDDDK
;
A
#
# COMPACT_ATOMS: atom_id res chain seq x y z
N TRP A 1 -0.45 -24.31 8.27
CA TRP A 1 -1.35 -23.18 8.04
C TRP A 1 -1.06 -22.58 6.67
N ASP A 2 -2.09 -22.14 5.97
CA ASP A 2 -1.95 -21.47 4.67
C ASP A 2 -1.91 -19.95 4.85
N ILE A 3 -2.71 -19.45 5.79
CA ILE A 3 -2.77 -18.04 6.15
C ILE A 3 -2.65 -17.92 7.67
N ILE A 4 -1.84 -16.98 8.12
CA ILE A 4 -1.71 -16.58 9.52
C ILE A 4 -1.99 -15.08 9.59
N ALA A 5 -3.03 -14.69 10.33
CA ALA A 5 -3.33 -13.30 10.62
C ALA A 5 -2.72 -12.90 11.97
N ILE A 6 -2.06 -11.75 12.02
CA ILE A 6 -1.45 -11.17 13.22
C ILE A 6 -2.10 -9.80 13.45
N ASP A 7 -2.88 -9.70 14.55
CA ASP A 7 -3.48 -8.43 15.00
C ASP A 7 -3.05 -8.16 16.45
N SER A 8 -2.17 -7.21 16.70
CA SER A 8 -1.39 -6.45 15.71
C SER A 8 0.09 -6.85 15.77
N PHE A 9 0.84 -6.51 14.74
CA PHE A 9 2.28 -6.75 14.72
C PHE A 9 2.99 -6.05 15.89
N TYR A 10 2.56 -4.82 16.22
CA TYR A 10 3.14 -4.05 17.32
C TYR A 10 2.90 -4.70 18.69
N GLU A 11 1.68 -5.21 18.94
CA GLU A 11 1.34 -5.91 20.18
C GLU A 11 2.18 -7.18 20.34
N LEU A 12 2.26 -8.00 19.30
CA LEU A 12 3.06 -9.22 19.32
C LEU A 12 4.56 -8.92 19.55
N GLN A 13 5.06 -7.84 18.96
CA GLN A 13 6.41 -7.36 19.19
C GLN A 13 6.63 -6.95 20.67
N GLY A 14 5.63 -6.32 21.28
CA GLY A 14 5.63 -5.96 22.70
C GLY A 14 5.72 -7.18 23.61
N ILE A 15 4.90 -8.19 23.34
CA ILE A 15 4.90 -9.45 24.09
C ILE A 15 6.28 -10.12 24.03
N ILE A 16 6.86 -10.28 22.84
CA ILE A 16 8.19 -10.90 22.67
C ILE A 16 9.27 -10.09 23.40
N LYS A 17 9.18 -8.76 23.39
CA LYS A 17 10.10 -7.89 24.11
C LYS A 17 10.07 -8.19 25.62
N GLU A 18 8.89 -8.33 26.19
CA GLU A 18 8.70 -8.55 27.62
C GLU A 18 9.08 -9.97 28.03
N GLU A 19 8.58 -10.98 27.35
CA GLU A 19 8.83 -12.39 27.69
C GLU A 19 10.31 -12.77 27.55
N GLU A 20 11.02 -12.25 26.56
CA GLU A 20 12.42 -12.58 26.30
C GLU A 20 13.40 -11.51 26.79
N ASN A 21 12.92 -10.50 27.51
CA ASN A 21 13.72 -9.35 28.02
C ASN A 21 14.60 -8.71 26.94
N LEU A 22 14.01 -8.46 25.78
CA LEU A 22 14.69 -7.90 24.61
C LEU A 22 14.44 -6.40 24.47
N THR A 23 15.27 -5.74 23.67
CA THR A 23 14.90 -4.42 23.15
C THR A 23 13.84 -4.55 22.07
N LEU A 24 13.02 -3.52 21.87
CA LEU A 24 11.98 -3.50 20.83
C LEU A 24 12.53 -3.84 19.44
N LYS A 25 13.72 -3.32 19.11
CA LYS A 25 14.41 -3.61 17.84
C LYS A 25 14.84 -5.08 17.70
N LYS A 26 15.24 -5.72 18.78
CA LYS A 26 15.60 -7.16 18.77
C LYS A 26 14.35 -8.02 18.63
N ALA A 27 13.27 -7.71 19.38
CA ALA A 27 11.97 -8.38 19.26
C ALA A 27 11.40 -8.29 17.85
N GLU A 28 11.45 -7.10 17.21
CA GLU A 28 11.08 -6.93 15.81
C GLU A 28 11.90 -7.84 14.88
N SER A 29 13.22 -7.85 15.07
CA SER A 29 14.12 -8.66 14.23
C SER A 29 13.83 -10.15 14.34
N GLN A 30 13.52 -10.61 15.54
CA GLN A 30 13.16 -12.00 15.81
C GLN A 30 11.82 -12.37 15.17
N LEU A 31 10.79 -11.55 15.36
CA LEU A 31 9.47 -11.76 14.75
C LEU A 31 9.55 -11.78 13.22
N LEU A 32 10.26 -10.83 12.62
CA LEU A 32 10.47 -10.80 11.18
C LEU A 32 11.26 -12.01 10.65
N SER A 33 12.21 -12.52 11.45
CA SER A 33 12.96 -13.73 11.11
C SER A 33 12.06 -14.96 11.08
N ILE A 34 11.18 -15.11 12.08
CA ILE A 34 10.20 -16.20 12.16
C ILE A 34 9.25 -16.15 10.96
N ILE A 35 8.65 -14.99 10.68
CA ILE A 35 7.76 -14.80 9.54
C ILE A 35 8.46 -15.17 8.24
N LYS A 36 9.68 -14.68 8.02
CA LYS A 36 10.47 -14.97 6.81
C LYS A 36 10.79 -16.45 6.67
N LYS A 37 11.15 -17.11 7.75
CA LYS A 37 11.46 -18.54 7.75
C LYS A 37 10.22 -19.36 7.39
N GLN A 38 9.08 -19.08 8.01
CA GLN A 38 7.81 -19.78 7.75
C GLN A 38 7.27 -19.50 6.35
N ASN A 39 7.37 -18.27 5.87
CA ASN A 39 6.93 -17.92 4.51
C ASN A 39 7.75 -18.63 3.43
N LYS A 40 9.03 -18.95 3.70
CA LYS A 40 9.89 -19.70 2.78
C LYS A 40 9.67 -21.21 2.83
N ALA A 41 9.25 -21.73 3.97
CA ALA A 41 9.00 -23.14 4.15
C ALA A 41 7.66 -23.53 3.54
N GLN A 42 7.64 -24.66 2.83
CA GLN A 42 6.39 -25.27 2.39
C GLN A 42 5.76 -26.03 3.57
N ASN A 43 4.44 -25.92 3.70
CA ASN A 43 3.67 -26.72 4.64
C ASN A 43 3.51 -28.17 4.11
N LYS A 44 2.82 -29.02 4.91
CA LYS A 44 2.57 -30.43 4.54
C LYS A 44 1.83 -30.62 3.18
N ARG A 45 1.16 -29.56 2.69
CA ARG A 45 0.44 -29.54 1.40
C ARG A 45 1.30 -28.96 0.25
N GLY A 46 2.57 -28.64 0.48
CA GLY A 46 3.44 -28.01 -0.51
C GLY A 46 3.16 -26.51 -0.73
N VAL A 47 2.35 -25.87 0.15
CA VAL A 47 1.95 -24.47 0.04
C VAL A 47 2.75 -23.61 1.01
N HIS A 48 3.16 -22.43 0.58
CA HIS A 48 3.80 -21.43 1.44
C HIS A 48 2.80 -20.70 2.33
N THR A 49 3.15 -20.48 3.58
CA THR A 49 2.31 -19.72 4.51
C THR A 49 2.27 -18.24 4.15
N THR A 50 1.09 -17.69 3.97
CA THR A 50 0.88 -16.25 3.80
C THR A 50 0.64 -15.60 5.15
N PHE A 51 1.34 -14.51 5.44
CA PHE A 51 1.13 -13.72 6.64
C PHE A 51 0.35 -12.45 6.32
N LEU A 52 -0.79 -12.26 6.99
CA LEU A 52 -1.56 -11.03 7.01
C LEU A 52 -1.29 -10.32 8.33
N THR A 53 -0.58 -9.20 8.30
CA THR A 53 -0.25 -8.44 9.51
C THR A 53 -1.05 -7.14 9.55
N ILE A 54 -1.81 -6.95 10.62
CA ILE A 54 -2.53 -5.72 10.88
C ILE A 54 -1.59 -4.79 11.65
N GLN A 55 -1.53 -3.54 11.22
CA GLN A 55 -0.71 -2.52 11.84
C GLN A 55 -1.51 -1.22 11.99
N GLN A 56 -1.42 -0.65 13.19
CA GLN A 56 -2.07 0.62 13.47
C GLN A 56 -1.33 1.79 12.81
N VAL A 57 -2.05 2.86 12.57
CA VAL A 57 -1.51 4.15 12.15
C VAL A 57 -1.75 5.19 13.25
N THR A 58 -0.92 6.21 13.28
CA THR A 58 -1.12 7.37 14.18
C THR A 58 -2.37 8.15 13.77
N LYS A 59 -2.85 9.03 14.63
CA LYS A 59 -3.94 9.98 14.31
C LYS A 59 -3.66 10.84 13.07
N SER A 60 -2.39 11.07 12.76
CA SER A 60 -1.95 11.77 11.54
C SER A 60 -1.84 10.85 10.32
N GLY A 61 -2.20 9.58 10.42
CA GLY A 61 -2.11 8.59 9.35
C GLY A 61 -0.71 8.04 9.09
N ALA A 62 0.27 8.35 9.96
CA ALA A 62 1.61 7.80 9.85
C ALA A 62 1.65 6.35 10.34
N PHE A 63 2.40 5.52 9.65
CA PHE A 63 2.62 4.12 10.01
C PHE A 63 3.34 4.01 11.36
N ILE A 64 2.78 3.22 12.27
CA ILE A 64 3.44 2.89 13.55
C ILE A 64 4.29 1.66 13.32
N GLY A 65 5.60 1.83 13.24
CA GLY A 65 6.53 0.73 13.05
C GLY A 65 7.79 1.16 12.31
N SER A 66 8.71 0.22 12.15
CA SER A 66 9.96 0.50 11.46
C SER A 66 9.79 0.42 9.94
N ASN A 67 10.61 1.17 9.22
CA ASN A 67 10.72 1.06 7.77
C ASN A 67 11.14 -0.36 7.33
N ARG A 68 11.75 -1.14 8.22
CA ARG A 68 12.18 -2.50 7.94
C ARG A 68 11.01 -3.42 7.61
N LEU A 69 9.89 -3.33 8.36
CA LEU A 69 8.67 -4.06 8.05
C LEU A 69 8.16 -3.69 6.65
N LYS A 70 8.09 -2.39 6.33
CA LYS A 70 7.69 -1.94 4.99
C LYS A 70 8.56 -2.52 3.87
N HIS A 71 9.86 -2.67 4.10
CA HIS A 71 10.76 -3.25 3.09
C HIS A 71 10.56 -4.75 2.91
N MET A 72 10.18 -5.47 3.95
CA MET A 72 10.04 -6.93 3.91
C MET A 72 8.73 -7.42 3.30
N ILE A 73 7.63 -6.69 3.48
CA ILE A 73 6.31 -7.10 2.99
C ILE A 73 6.21 -7.04 1.46
N THR A 74 5.41 -7.95 0.89
CA THR A 74 5.14 -8.00 -0.55
C THR A 74 4.14 -6.94 -0.97
N ALA A 75 3.12 -6.70 -0.15
CA ALA A 75 2.09 -5.71 -0.39
C ALA A 75 1.74 -4.97 0.92
N MET A 76 1.42 -3.70 0.82
CA MET A 76 0.88 -2.90 1.91
C MET A 76 -0.46 -2.34 1.46
N MET A 77 -1.51 -2.80 2.11
CA MET A 77 -2.88 -2.40 1.86
C MET A 77 -3.31 -1.40 2.94
N GLU A 78 -3.98 -0.36 2.53
CA GLU A 78 -4.47 0.69 3.42
C GLU A 78 -5.98 0.86 3.26
N LEU A 79 -6.70 0.86 4.37
CA LEU A 79 -8.11 1.21 4.44
C LEU A 79 -8.21 2.69 4.76
N ARG A 80 -8.90 3.43 3.91
CA ARG A 80 -8.97 4.89 4.02
C ARG A 80 -10.38 5.43 3.82
N LEU A 81 -10.61 6.62 4.36
CA LEU A 81 -11.75 7.47 4.01
C LEU A 81 -11.31 8.42 2.88
N ASP A 82 -12.19 8.68 1.94
CA ASP A 82 -11.92 9.63 0.84
C ASP A 82 -11.72 11.06 1.38
N ASN A 83 -12.53 11.44 2.37
CA ASN A 83 -12.31 12.64 3.19
C ASN A 83 -12.06 12.24 4.66
N PRO A 84 -10.81 12.30 5.14
CA PRO A 84 -10.48 11.88 6.52
C PRO A 84 -11.18 12.70 7.62
N LYS A 85 -11.70 13.90 7.30
CA LYS A 85 -12.42 14.76 8.23
C LYS A 85 -13.90 14.42 8.33
N ASN A 86 -14.42 13.58 7.44
CA ASN A 86 -15.82 13.16 7.41
C ASN A 86 -15.93 11.65 7.56
N ILE A 87 -16.39 11.18 8.71
CA ILE A 87 -16.57 9.75 9.01
C ILE A 87 -17.62 9.06 8.10
N TYR A 88 -18.49 9.83 7.47
CA TYR A 88 -19.49 9.34 6.51
C TYR A 88 -19.00 9.38 5.06
N SER A 89 -17.74 9.81 4.86
CA SER A 89 -17.11 9.77 3.55
C SER A 89 -16.96 8.33 3.05
N ASP A 90 -16.91 8.20 1.74
CA ASP A 90 -16.69 6.91 1.09
C ASP A 90 -15.41 6.24 1.58
N ARG A 91 -15.48 4.92 1.66
CA ARG A 91 -14.37 4.07 2.10
C ARG A 91 -13.73 3.41 0.90
N TYR A 92 -12.43 3.33 0.92
CA TYR A 92 -11.70 2.60 -0.09
C TYR A 92 -10.50 1.85 0.49
N VAL A 93 -10.12 0.80 -0.22
CA VAL A 93 -8.86 0.09 -0.03
C VAL A 93 -7.90 0.52 -1.14
N THR A 94 -6.66 0.74 -0.79
CA THR A 94 -5.61 1.01 -1.78
C THR A 94 -4.32 0.30 -1.40
N PHE A 95 -3.50 -0.02 -2.39
CA PHE A 95 -2.15 -0.51 -2.15
C PHE A 95 -1.17 0.65 -2.25
N SER A 96 -0.51 0.97 -1.13
CA SER A 96 0.62 1.93 -1.11
C SER A 96 1.94 1.27 -1.49
N LYS A 97 1.98 -0.06 -1.47
CA LYS A 97 3.07 -0.89 -1.96
C LYS A 97 2.53 -2.20 -2.50
N HIS A 98 2.97 -2.59 -3.67
CA HIS A 98 2.71 -3.91 -4.25
C HIS A 98 3.86 -4.30 -5.18
N ARG A 99 4.50 -5.47 -4.95
CA ARG A 99 5.66 -5.89 -5.75
C ARG A 99 5.29 -6.47 -7.12
N ARG A 100 4.05 -6.89 -7.31
CA ARG A 100 3.57 -7.62 -8.51
C ARG A 100 2.30 -7.03 -9.11
N GLY A 101 1.83 -5.90 -8.63
CA GLY A 101 0.60 -5.26 -9.07
C GLY A 101 0.66 -3.75 -8.92
N ASP A 102 -0.42 -3.10 -9.32
CA ASP A 102 -0.55 -1.67 -9.30
C ASP A 102 -0.65 -1.10 -7.89
N VAL A 103 -0.22 0.13 -7.74
CA VAL A 103 -0.32 0.91 -6.49
C VAL A 103 -1.17 2.15 -6.72
N GLY A 104 -1.77 2.64 -5.64
CA GLY A 104 -2.55 3.89 -5.66
C GLY A 104 -3.93 3.79 -6.32
N VAL A 105 -4.33 2.63 -6.82
CA VAL A 105 -5.70 2.39 -7.28
C VAL A 105 -6.62 2.33 -6.07
N LYS A 106 -7.76 3.03 -6.12
CA LYS A 106 -8.77 3.01 -5.07
C LYS A 106 -9.84 1.97 -5.39
N LEU A 107 -10.04 1.05 -4.48
CA LEU A 107 -11.11 0.05 -4.52
C LEU A 107 -12.18 0.48 -3.51
N TYR A 108 -13.23 1.14 -3.98
CA TYR A 108 -14.30 1.62 -3.13
C TYR A 108 -15.19 0.49 -2.64
N TYR A 109 -15.65 0.59 -1.41
CA TYR A 109 -16.55 -0.38 -0.81
C TYR A 109 -17.56 0.28 0.13
N ASN A 110 -18.72 -0.34 0.23
CA ASN A 110 -19.78 -0.01 1.16
C ASN A 110 -19.85 -1.05 2.27
N LEU A 111 -20.15 -0.61 3.48
CA LEU A 111 -20.34 -1.46 4.64
C LEU A 111 -21.79 -1.35 5.09
N SER A 112 -22.52 -2.47 5.12
CA SER A 112 -23.89 -2.52 5.66
C SER A 112 -23.90 -2.38 7.18
N GLN A 113 -25.08 -2.14 7.76
CA GLN A 113 -25.27 -2.16 9.20
C GLN A 113 -25.02 -3.55 9.82
N THR A 114 -25.15 -4.61 9.04
CA THR A 114 -24.90 -6.00 9.44
C THR A 114 -23.45 -6.41 9.31
N GLY A 115 -22.58 -5.53 8.79
CA GLY A 115 -21.16 -5.78 8.62
C GLY A 115 -20.77 -6.38 7.26
N ASP A 116 -21.73 -6.49 6.33
CA ASP A 116 -21.44 -7.00 4.98
C ASP A 116 -20.68 -5.94 4.17
N VAL A 117 -19.71 -6.39 3.40
CA VAL A 117 -18.86 -5.55 2.55
C VAL A 117 -19.29 -5.73 1.11
N PHE A 118 -19.60 -4.62 0.44
CA PHE A 118 -19.98 -4.60 -0.97
C PHE A 118 -18.97 -3.77 -1.75
N TYR A 119 -18.41 -4.33 -2.79
CA TYR A 119 -17.52 -3.65 -3.70
C TYR A 119 -18.28 -2.71 -4.64
N ASP A 120 -17.78 -1.50 -4.85
CA ASP A 120 -18.36 -0.50 -5.76
C ASP A 120 -17.61 -0.55 -7.11
N GLU A 121 -18.07 -1.44 -7.98
CA GLU A 121 -17.45 -1.68 -9.28
C GLU A 121 -17.60 -0.49 -10.23
N GLU A 122 -18.76 0.15 -10.24
CA GLU A 122 -19.03 1.30 -11.11
C GLU A 122 -18.07 2.45 -10.81
N ARG A 123 -17.87 2.74 -9.54
CA ARG A 123 -16.94 3.79 -9.11
C ARG A 123 -15.49 3.46 -9.45
N TYR A 124 -15.10 2.21 -9.30
CA TYR A 124 -13.76 1.74 -9.71
C TYR A 124 -13.52 1.93 -11.21
N GLU A 125 -14.48 1.53 -12.05
CA GLU A 125 -14.37 1.72 -13.49
C GLU A 125 -14.27 3.19 -13.88
N ASN A 126 -15.06 4.07 -13.24
CA ASN A 126 -15.01 5.50 -13.47
C ASN A 126 -13.66 6.10 -13.05
N ASP A 127 -13.11 5.70 -11.91
CA ASP A 127 -11.77 6.12 -11.45
C ASP A 127 -10.68 5.66 -12.43
N CYS A 128 -10.77 4.44 -12.95
CA CYS A 128 -9.85 3.93 -13.98
C CYS A 128 -9.94 4.72 -15.29
N LYS A 129 -11.14 5.08 -15.74
CA LYS A 129 -11.33 5.92 -16.95
C LYS A 129 -10.70 7.29 -16.77
N LEU A 130 -10.94 7.94 -15.62
CA LEU A 130 -10.36 9.25 -15.30
C LEU A 130 -8.82 9.22 -15.27
N ARG A 131 -8.23 8.20 -14.70
CA ARG A 131 -6.76 8.03 -14.67
C ARG A 131 -6.17 7.87 -16.04
N ARG A 132 -6.82 7.10 -16.93
CA ARG A 132 -6.39 6.97 -18.33
C ARG A 132 -6.40 8.32 -19.05
N LEU A 133 -7.49 9.06 -18.92
CA LEU A 133 -7.60 10.39 -19.51
C LEU A 133 -6.55 11.36 -18.97
N GLN A 134 -6.29 11.35 -17.66
CA GLN A 134 -5.24 12.18 -17.05
C GLN A 134 -3.84 11.81 -17.57
N SER A 135 -3.57 10.52 -17.75
CA SER A 135 -2.30 10.05 -18.31
C SER A 135 -2.12 10.49 -19.77
N GLU A 136 -3.17 10.40 -20.58
CA GLU A 136 -3.16 10.83 -21.98
C GLU A 136 -2.93 12.33 -22.09
N VAL A 137 -3.64 13.14 -21.31
CA VAL A 137 -3.46 14.60 -21.26
C VAL A 137 -2.05 14.97 -20.81
N SER A 138 -1.53 14.30 -19.78
CA SER A 138 -0.17 14.53 -19.31
C SER A 138 0.89 14.21 -20.37
N SER A 139 0.69 13.13 -21.12
CA SER A 139 1.59 12.75 -22.21
C SER A 139 1.57 13.76 -23.36
N GLN A 140 0.38 14.26 -23.74
CA GLN A 140 0.23 15.31 -24.77
C GLN A 140 0.90 16.61 -24.33
N LEU A 141 0.72 17.04 -23.09
CA LEU A 141 1.37 18.23 -22.55
C LEU A 141 2.89 18.12 -22.58
N HIS A 142 3.44 16.95 -22.27
CA HIS A 142 4.90 16.71 -22.36
C HIS A 142 5.38 16.83 -23.81
N GLU A 143 4.67 16.24 -24.76
CA GLU A 143 5.00 16.31 -26.19
C GLU A 143 4.97 17.76 -26.71
N TYR A 144 3.96 18.55 -26.30
CA TYR A 144 3.90 19.98 -26.65
C TYR A 144 5.04 20.78 -26.02
N ALA A 145 5.38 20.53 -24.76
CA ALA A 145 6.50 21.18 -24.08
C ALA A 145 7.83 20.87 -24.79
N ASP A 146 8.05 19.64 -25.21
CA ASP A 146 9.26 19.25 -25.93
C ASP A 146 9.34 19.89 -27.33
N LYS A 147 8.22 19.98 -28.04
CA LYS A 147 8.16 20.68 -29.33
C LYS A 147 8.46 22.16 -29.15
N PHE A 148 7.89 22.80 -28.15
CA PHE A 148 8.11 24.21 -27.84
C PHE A 148 9.59 24.48 -27.51
N ASN A 149 10.19 23.66 -26.64
CA ASN A 149 11.61 23.80 -26.29
C ASN A 149 12.54 23.63 -27.49
N LYS A 150 12.23 22.72 -28.41
CA LYS A 150 13.00 22.55 -29.66
C LYS A 150 12.93 23.78 -30.54
N LEU A 151 11.75 24.40 -30.68
CA LEU A 151 11.57 25.63 -31.46
C LEU A 151 12.38 26.79 -30.88
N PHE A 152 12.35 26.96 -29.56
CA PHE A 152 13.11 28.02 -28.88
C PHE A 152 14.64 27.83 -28.93
N ASN A 153 15.13 26.61 -28.92
CA ASN A 153 16.57 26.33 -29.03
C ASN A 153 17.06 26.58 -30.47
N ASN A 154 16.25 26.27 -31.49
CA ASN A 154 16.61 26.56 -32.89
C ASN A 154 16.68 28.08 -33.20
N ILE A 155 15.85 28.90 -32.54
CA ILE A 155 15.88 30.38 -32.72
C ILE A 155 17.16 30.99 -32.14
N LYS A 156 17.78 30.40 -31.14
CA LYS A 156 19.03 30.89 -30.54
C LYS A 156 20.28 30.58 -31.35
N ASP A 157 20.22 29.60 -32.24
CA ASP A 157 21.36 29.21 -33.07
C ASP A 157 21.43 29.99 -34.39
N ASP A 158 20.33 30.60 -34.82
CA ASP A 158 20.25 31.42 -36.05
C ASP A 158 20.74 32.89 -35.85
N ASP A 159 20.96 33.31 -34.59
CA ASP A 159 21.45 34.66 -34.24
C ASP A 159 22.97 34.74 -33.99
N LYS A 160 23.75 33.78 -34.49
CA LYS A 160 25.22 33.77 -34.49
C LYS A 160 25.77 33.77 -35.90
#